data_33cc458a9a38f3ca660c99df2db46e41
#
_entry.id   33cc458a9a38f3ca660c99df2db46e41
#
_cell.length_a   1.000
_cell.length_b   1.000
_cell.length_c   1.000
_cell.angle_alpha   90.00
_cell.angle_beta   90.00
_cell.angle_gamma   90.00
#
_symmetry.space_group_name_H-M   'P 1'
#
loop_
_entity.id
_entity.type
_entity.pdbx_description
1 polymer ?
#
loop_
_entity_poly.entity_id
_entity_poly.type
_entity_poly.pdbx_seq_one_letter_code
_entity_poly.pdbx_strand_id
1 'polypeptide(L)'
;MPKHLFKKGVKNVRRKEHKIEDNIEKKHCPTCDTWKCLNEYNKNSSSWDNLARMCRKCITDYKREKRKTKKYIEKDKEYYEKYKETGRRQETNRLRYIEKKEEIIKKCVAYNNKKYNTDPYYKLKATLRSRVGKVLREAKVKKNHKSMDLIGASPSFVMDYLQAKFTEGMTWENYGQGWHVDHIKPCCSFDLTKEEEQKKCFHYSNLQPLWAEENLKKGGKY
;
A
#
# COMPACT_ATOMS: atom_id res chain seq x y z
N MET A 1 4.38 -37.85 -1.25
CA MET A 1 4.92 -37.12 -2.40
C MET A 1 4.88 -38.03 -3.62
N PRO A 2 4.09 -37.78 -4.66
CA PRO A 2 4.14 -38.59 -5.87
C PRO A 2 5.27 -38.04 -6.76
N LYS A 3 6.35 -38.82 -6.85
CA LYS A 3 7.40 -38.64 -7.83
C LYS A 3 6.84 -39.03 -9.21
N HIS A 4 6.43 -38.05 -10.02
CA HIS A 4 6.20 -38.29 -11.43
C HIS A 4 7.57 -38.46 -12.13
N LEU A 5 8.04 -39.69 -12.17
CA LEU A 5 9.17 -40.13 -12.97
C LEU A 5 8.84 -39.87 -14.46
N PHE A 6 9.61 -39.00 -15.08
CA PHE A 6 9.71 -38.94 -16.54
C PHE A 6 10.30 -40.29 -17.02
N LYS A 7 9.46 -41.19 -17.52
CA LYS A 7 9.91 -42.37 -18.24
C LYS A 7 10.58 -41.92 -19.55
N LYS A 8 11.91 -41.95 -19.58
CA LYS A 8 12.68 -41.94 -20.81
C LYS A 8 12.36 -43.24 -21.60
N GLY A 9 11.89 -43.11 -22.85
CA GLY A 9 11.88 -44.20 -23.80
C GLY A 9 10.53 -44.72 -24.23
N VAL A 10 9.65 -43.85 -24.80
CA VAL A 10 8.57 -44.32 -25.67
C VAL A 10 8.78 -43.67 -27.03
N LYS A 11 9.07 -44.53 -28.04
CA LYS A 11 9.18 -44.12 -29.43
C LYS A 11 7.89 -43.41 -29.86
N ASN A 12 8.05 -42.26 -30.54
CA ASN A 12 6.97 -41.40 -31.07
C ASN A 12 6.04 -42.20 -31.97
N VAL A 13 5.00 -42.80 -31.41
CA VAL A 13 3.81 -43.13 -32.18
C VAL A 13 3.03 -41.83 -32.33
N ARG A 14 2.96 -41.30 -33.57
CA ARG A 14 2.09 -40.14 -33.89
C ARG A 14 0.64 -40.54 -33.62
N ARG A 15 0.17 -40.44 -32.40
CA ARG A 15 -1.24 -40.55 -32.05
C ARG A 15 -1.94 -39.32 -32.62
N LYS A 16 -3.10 -39.48 -33.28
CA LYS A 16 -4.00 -38.37 -33.53
C LYS A 16 -4.34 -37.79 -32.17
N GLU A 17 -3.81 -36.60 -31.89
CA GLU A 17 -3.89 -35.98 -30.57
C GLU A 17 -5.23 -35.26 -30.33
N HIS A 18 -6.19 -35.42 -31.23
CA HIS A 18 -7.55 -34.87 -31.16
C HIS A 18 -8.61 -35.97 -31.29
N LYS A 19 -9.71 -35.84 -30.56
CA LYS A 19 -10.93 -36.62 -30.73
C LYS A 19 -12.16 -35.72 -30.70
N ILE A 20 -13.21 -36.12 -31.37
CA ILE A 20 -14.52 -35.46 -31.28
C ILE A 20 -15.38 -36.27 -30.31
N GLU A 21 -15.96 -35.62 -29.33
CA GLU A 21 -16.85 -36.19 -28.34
C GLU A 21 -17.95 -35.16 -28.04
N ASP A 22 -19.21 -35.54 -28.16
CA ASP A 22 -20.37 -34.64 -28.03
C ASP A 22 -20.30 -33.40 -28.93
N ASN A 23 -19.88 -33.58 -30.19
CA ASN A 23 -19.64 -32.50 -31.16
C ASN A 23 -18.57 -31.45 -30.73
N ILE A 24 -17.73 -31.77 -29.73
CA ILE A 24 -16.66 -30.93 -29.27
C ILE A 24 -15.31 -31.59 -29.57
N GLU A 25 -14.45 -30.86 -30.25
CA GLU A 25 -13.08 -31.29 -30.50
C GLU A 25 -12.23 -31.15 -29.26
N LYS A 26 -11.61 -32.26 -28.84
CA LYS A 26 -10.78 -32.36 -27.63
C LYS A 26 -9.37 -32.81 -27.99
N LYS A 27 -8.38 -32.25 -27.30
CA LYS A 27 -6.96 -32.60 -27.36
C LYS A 27 -6.54 -33.33 -26.09
N HIS A 28 -5.69 -34.35 -26.22
CA HIS A 28 -5.14 -35.07 -25.09
C HIS A 28 -4.00 -34.29 -24.43
N CYS A 29 -4.08 -34.10 -23.13
CA CYS A 29 -2.98 -33.52 -22.33
C CYS A 29 -2.13 -34.64 -21.75
N PRO A 30 -0.86 -34.81 -22.17
CA PRO A 30 -0.01 -35.92 -21.72
C PRO A 30 0.45 -35.80 -20.27
N THR A 31 0.24 -34.67 -19.63
CA THR A 31 0.68 -34.41 -18.24
C THR A 31 -0.36 -34.81 -17.22
N CYS A 32 -1.63 -34.49 -17.44
CA CYS A 32 -2.74 -34.92 -16.57
C CYS A 32 -3.50 -36.13 -17.11
N ASP A 33 -3.10 -36.64 -18.28
CA ASP A 33 -3.68 -37.80 -18.95
C ASP A 33 -5.18 -37.68 -19.19
N THR A 34 -5.66 -36.45 -19.53
CA THR A 34 -7.09 -36.18 -19.78
C THR A 34 -7.32 -35.51 -21.13
N TRP A 35 -8.48 -35.79 -21.72
CA TRP A 35 -8.95 -35.08 -22.89
C TRP A 35 -9.58 -33.75 -22.47
N LYS A 36 -9.17 -32.67 -23.12
CA LYS A 36 -9.57 -31.31 -22.82
C LYS A 36 -10.01 -30.55 -24.05
N CYS A 37 -10.97 -29.65 -23.92
CA CYS A 37 -11.38 -28.78 -25.01
C CYS A 37 -10.18 -27.94 -25.51
N LEU A 38 -10.16 -27.61 -26.81
CA LEU A 38 -9.04 -26.87 -27.41
C LEU A 38 -8.84 -25.50 -26.78
N ASN A 39 -9.89 -24.87 -26.27
CA ASN A 39 -9.84 -23.60 -25.56
C ASN A 39 -9.10 -23.67 -24.22
N GLU A 40 -8.83 -24.86 -23.67
CA GLU A 40 -8.02 -25.06 -22.45
C GLU A 40 -6.52 -25.11 -22.75
N TYR A 41 -6.09 -24.93 -23.99
CA TYR A 41 -4.69 -24.88 -24.37
C TYR A 41 -4.27 -23.45 -24.75
N ASN A 42 -2.99 -23.14 -24.54
CA ASN A 42 -2.41 -21.91 -25.05
C ASN A 42 -2.08 -22.08 -26.53
N LYS A 43 -2.10 -20.99 -27.29
CA LYS A 43 -1.63 -20.96 -28.68
C LYS A 43 -0.12 -21.24 -28.73
N ASN A 44 0.32 -22.01 -29.72
CA ASN A 44 1.72 -22.29 -30.02
C ASN A 44 1.89 -22.49 -31.52
N SER A 45 2.35 -21.48 -32.22
CA SER A 45 2.56 -21.48 -33.67
C SER A 45 3.58 -22.51 -34.17
N SER A 46 4.44 -23.05 -33.31
CA SER A 46 5.40 -24.08 -33.65
C SER A 46 4.81 -25.51 -33.57
N SER A 47 3.57 -25.64 -33.16
CA SER A 47 2.88 -26.92 -33.09
C SER A 47 2.00 -27.14 -34.35
N TRP A 48 1.84 -28.39 -34.79
CA TRP A 48 1.07 -28.72 -35.96
C TRP A 48 -0.42 -28.31 -35.91
N ASP A 49 -0.98 -28.21 -34.67
CA ASP A 49 -2.34 -27.80 -34.36
C ASP A 49 -2.43 -26.37 -33.76
N ASN A 50 -1.34 -25.62 -33.80
CA ASN A 50 -1.20 -24.30 -33.22
C ASN A 50 -1.51 -24.21 -31.70
N LEU A 51 -1.46 -25.35 -30.99
CA LEU A 51 -1.72 -25.42 -29.55
C LEU A 51 -0.53 -25.97 -28.77
N ALA A 52 -0.40 -25.54 -27.53
CA ALA A 52 0.62 -26.05 -26.62
C ALA A 52 0.42 -27.55 -26.33
N ARG A 53 1.49 -28.29 -26.07
CA ARG A 53 1.47 -29.71 -25.76
C ARG A 53 0.67 -30.04 -24.48
N MET A 54 0.75 -29.18 -23.48
CA MET A 54 0.08 -29.34 -22.17
C MET A 54 -1.07 -28.35 -22.03
N CYS A 55 -2.12 -28.72 -21.30
CA CYS A 55 -3.22 -27.81 -20.98
C CYS A 55 -2.74 -26.67 -20.08
N ARG A 56 -3.48 -25.55 -20.05
CA ARG A 56 -3.15 -24.33 -19.27
C ARG A 56 -2.92 -24.63 -17.79
N LYS A 57 -3.74 -25.50 -17.20
CA LYS A 57 -3.60 -25.89 -15.80
C LYS A 57 -2.25 -26.56 -15.55
N CYS A 58 -1.90 -27.58 -16.34
CA CYS A 58 -0.62 -28.28 -16.20
C CYS A 58 0.60 -27.37 -16.44
N ILE A 59 0.52 -26.43 -17.39
CA ILE A 59 1.57 -25.42 -17.60
C ILE A 59 1.72 -24.51 -16.36
N THR A 60 0.59 -24.10 -15.80
CA THR A 60 0.59 -23.22 -14.60
C THR A 60 1.19 -23.93 -13.40
N ASP A 61 0.79 -25.18 -13.16
CA ASP A 61 1.29 -25.99 -12.05
C ASP A 61 2.80 -26.29 -12.23
N TYR A 62 3.23 -26.64 -13.43
CA TYR A 62 4.65 -26.81 -13.74
C TYR A 62 5.47 -25.54 -13.48
N LYS A 63 4.97 -24.38 -13.94
CA LYS A 63 5.64 -23.10 -13.70
C LYS A 63 5.68 -22.74 -12.20
N ARG A 64 4.63 -23.06 -11.47
CA ARG A 64 4.55 -22.84 -10.01
C ARG A 64 5.61 -23.67 -9.29
N GLU A 65 5.72 -24.96 -9.59
CA GLU A 65 6.73 -25.84 -8.97
C GLU A 65 8.14 -25.43 -9.37
N LYS A 66 8.38 -25.10 -10.65
CA LYS A 66 9.68 -24.62 -11.12
C LYS A 66 10.15 -23.36 -10.38
N ARG A 67 9.23 -22.41 -10.10
CA ARG A 67 9.56 -21.19 -9.36
C ARG A 67 9.99 -21.44 -7.91
N LYS A 68 9.63 -22.57 -7.33
CA LYS A 68 10.05 -22.97 -5.97
C LYS A 68 11.46 -23.55 -5.93
N THR A 69 12.04 -23.89 -7.07
CA THR A 69 13.39 -24.49 -7.11
C THR A 69 14.46 -23.46 -6.76
N LYS A 70 15.45 -23.86 -5.95
CA LYS A 70 16.57 -23.00 -5.55
C LYS A 70 17.25 -22.34 -6.76
N LYS A 71 17.52 -23.14 -7.81
CA LYS A 71 18.10 -22.66 -9.08
C LYS A 71 17.30 -21.54 -9.74
N TYR A 72 15.94 -21.60 -9.71
CA TYR A 72 15.10 -20.57 -10.31
C TYR A 72 15.15 -19.31 -9.45
N ILE A 73 15.07 -19.44 -8.13
CA ILE A 73 15.12 -18.32 -7.19
C ILE A 73 16.44 -17.57 -7.32
N GLU A 74 17.56 -18.29 -7.42
CA GLU A 74 18.88 -17.67 -7.60
C GLU A 74 18.99 -16.90 -8.93
N LYS A 75 18.54 -17.51 -10.04
CA LYS A 75 18.50 -16.82 -11.35
C LYS A 75 17.60 -15.59 -11.35
N ASP A 76 16.45 -15.67 -10.70
CA ASP A 76 15.50 -14.56 -10.65
C ASP A 76 16.08 -13.41 -9.83
N LYS A 77 16.77 -13.70 -8.72
CA LYS A 77 17.52 -12.70 -7.94
C LYS A 77 18.63 -12.04 -8.76
N GLU A 78 19.45 -12.83 -9.44
CA GLU A 78 20.53 -12.32 -10.29
C GLU A 78 19.99 -11.42 -11.40
N TYR A 79 18.92 -11.84 -12.08
CA TYR A 79 18.25 -11.04 -13.09
C TYR A 79 17.70 -9.74 -12.50
N TYR A 80 17.09 -9.80 -11.31
CA TYR A 80 16.53 -8.62 -10.64
C TYR A 80 17.60 -7.60 -10.26
N GLU A 81 18.75 -8.05 -9.73
CA GLU A 81 19.86 -7.14 -9.41
C GLU A 81 20.43 -6.48 -10.68
N LYS A 82 20.70 -7.24 -11.74
CA LYS A 82 21.11 -6.69 -13.04
C LYS A 82 20.08 -5.70 -13.60
N TYR A 83 18.79 -6.02 -13.51
CA TYR A 83 17.72 -5.13 -13.96
C TYR A 83 17.67 -3.83 -13.14
N LYS A 84 17.90 -3.93 -11.82
CA LYS A 84 17.96 -2.78 -10.93
C LYS A 84 19.11 -1.83 -11.27
N GLU A 85 20.29 -2.40 -11.59
CA GLU A 85 21.47 -1.65 -12.02
C GLU A 85 21.23 -0.85 -13.32
N THR A 86 20.38 -1.33 -14.21
CA THR A 86 20.09 -0.63 -15.47
C THR A 86 19.33 0.70 -15.30
N GLY A 87 18.77 0.95 -14.15
CA GLY A 87 17.94 2.13 -13.88
C GLY A 87 16.64 2.21 -14.70
N ARG A 88 16.37 1.25 -15.59
CA ARG A 88 15.20 1.28 -16.50
C ARG A 88 13.87 1.39 -15.77
N ARG A 89 13.73 0.72 -14.63
CA ARG A 89 12.48 0.78 -13.84
C ARG A 89 12.24 2.18 -13.28
N GLN A 90 13.29 2.80 -12.75
CA GLN A 90 13.23 4.17 -12.23
C GLN A 90 12.85 5.15 -13.32
N GLU A 91 13.50 5.05 -14.48
CA GLU A 91 13.21 5.91 -15.62
C GLU A 91 11.82 5.67 -16.21
N THR A 92 11.40 4.43 -16.39
CA THR A 92 10.03 4.11 -16.84
C THR A 92 8.99 4.65 -15.88
N ASN A 93 9.20 4.50 -14.55
CA ASN A 93 8.30 5.04 -13.54
C ASN A 93 8.29 6.57 -13.54
N ARG A 94 9.45 7.20 -13.75
CA ARG A 94 9.59 8.65 -13.87
C ARG A 94 8.81 9.19 -15.07
N LEU A 95 9.00 8.60 -16.25
CA LEU A 95 8.30 9.00 -17.48
C LEU A 95 6.78 8.82 -17.32
N ARG A 96 6.35 7.67 -16.80
CA ARG A 96 4.92 7.41 -16.49
C ARG A 96 4.35 8.40 -15.47
N TYR A 97 5.14 8.78 -14.47
CA TYR A 97 4.72 9.79 -13.49
C TYR A 97 4.58 11.16 -14.13
N ILE A 98 5.52 11.57 -14.98
CA ILE A 98 5.45 12.85 -15.71
C ILE A 98 4.20 12.89 -16.58
N GLU A 99 3.97 11.82 -17.36
CA GLU A 99 2.80 11.71 -18.24
C GLU A 99 1.46 11.79 -17.50
N LYS A 100 1.38 11.14 -16.33
CA LYS A 100 0.12 11.01 -15.57
C LYS A 100 0.06 11.86 -14.30
N LYS A 101 1.00 12.79 -14.15
CA LYS A 101 1.18 13.57 -12.90
C LYS A 101 -0.11 14.23 -12.42
N GLU A 102 -0.81 14.92 -13.31
CA GLU A 102 -2.05 15.66 -12.97
C GLU A 102 -3.17 14.71 -12.55
N GLU A 103 -3.33 13.59 -13.27
CA GLU A 103 -4.32 12.56 -12.92
C GLU A 103 -4.02 11.92 -11.55
N ILE A 104 -2.76 11.58 -11.31
CA ILE A 104 -2.30 11.02 -10.04
C ILE A 104 -2.55 12.00 -8.90
N ILE A 105 -2.16 13.28 -9.07
CA ILE A 105 -2.39 14.33 -8.06
C ILE A 105 -3.88 14.47 -7.79
N LYS A 106 -4.72 14.58 -8.83
CA LYS A 106 -6.18 14.69 -8.68
C LYS A 106 -6.77 13.52 -7.89
N LYS A 107 -6.36 12.29 -8.21
CA LYS A 107 -6.80 11.08 -7.46
C LYS A 107 -6.33 11.10 -6.01
N CYS A 108 -5.07 11.48 -5.75
CA CYS A 108 -4.54 11.58 -4.39
C CYS A 108 -5.27 12.65 -3.57
N VAL A 109 -5.53 13.82 -4.14
CA VAL A 109 -6.26 14.90 -3.49
C VAL A 109 -7.69 14.46 -3.16
N ALA A 110 -8.39 13.87 -4.13
CA ALA A 110 -9.75 13.37 -3.91
C ALA A 110 -9.81 12.31 -2.81
N TYR A 111 -8.88 11.34 -2.82
CA TYR A 111 -8.77 10.31 -1.79
C TYR A 111 -8.50 10.93 -0.40
N ASN A 112 -7.53 11.84 -0.31
CA ASN A 112 -7.17 12.48 0.96
C ASN A 112 -8.31 13.34 1.50
N ASN A 113 -9.00 14.08 0.65
CA ASN A 113 -10.17 14.88 1.04
C ASN A 113 -11.32 13.99 1.54
N LYS A 114 -11.61 12.90 0.81
CA LYS A 114 -12.60 11.93 1.27
C LYS A 114 -12.24 11.38 2.65
N LYS A 115 -10.99 10.87 2.84
CA LYS A 115 -10.52 10.34 4.11
C LYS A 115 -10.57 11.38 5.23
N TYR A 116 -10.13 12.61 4.96
CA TYR A 116 -10.14 13.68 5.94
C TYR A 116 -11.56 14.02 6.44
N ASN A 117 -12.55 13.94 5.56
CA ASN A 117 -13.94 14.28 5.89
C ASN A 117 -14.74 13.11 6.50
N THR A 118 -14.31 11.85 6.27
CA THR A 118 -15.08 10.67 6.69
C THR A 118 -14.42 9.86 7.80
N ASP A 119 -13.14 10.10 8.11
CA ASP A 119 -12.35 9.31 9.05
C ASP A 119 -11.72 10.23 10.12
N PRO A 120 -12.32 10.31 11.33
CA PRO A 120 -11.81 11.16 12.42
C PRO A 120 -10.38 10.84 12.83
N TYR A 121 -9.98 9.56 12.78
CA TYR A 121 -8.60 9.16 13.05
C TYR A 121 -7.62 9.74 12.03
N TYR A 122 -7.98 9.65 10.74
CA TYR A 122 -7.17 10.23 9.67
C TYR A 122 -7.08 11.75 9.80
N LYS A 123 -8.22 12.41 10.09
CA LYS A 123 -8.33 13.85 10.32
C LYS A 123 -7.45 14.30 11.48
N LEU A 124 -7.54 13.63 12.63
CA LEU A 124 -6.72 13.92 13.81
C LEU A 124 -5.22 13.79 13.48
N LYS A 125 -4.80 12.65 12.91
CA LYS A 125 -3.42 12.40 12.53
C LYS A 125 -2.87 13.45 11.58
N ALA A 126 -3.64 13.83 10.57
CA ALA A 126 -3.26 14.86 9.60
C ALA A 126 -3.14 16.24 10.26
N THR A 127 -4.10 16.61 11.13
CA THR A 127 -4.11 17.87 11.85
C THR A 127 -2.92 17.99 12.80
N LEU A 128 -2.64 16.97 13.60
CA LEU A 128 -1.49 16.95 14.51
C LEU A 128 -0.17 17.14 13.75
N ARG A 129 0.02 16.44 12.65
CA ARG A 129 1.23 16.60 11.81
C ARG A 129 1.35 17.98 11.20
N SER A 130 0.23 18.52 10.71
CA SER A 130 0.18 19.85 10.10
C SER A 130 0.50 20.95 11.13
N ARG A 131 -0.07 20.87 12.33
CA ARG A 131 0.17 21.83 13.41
C ARG A 131 1.63 21.88 13.85
N VAL A 132 2.23 20.72 14.13
CA VAL A 132 3.67 20.66 14.45
C VAL A 132 4.51 21.31 13.34
N GLY A 133 4.25 20.97 12.09
CA GLY A 133 4.96 21.55 10.95
C GLY A 133 4.73 23.04 10.76
N LYS A 134 3.52 23.54 11.04
CA LYS A 134 3.18 24.96 10.95
C LYS A 134 3.91 25.76 12.04
N VAL A 135 3.78 25.37 13.30
CA VAL A 135 4.36 26.06 14.44
C VAL A 135 5.89 26.15 14.32
N LEU A 136 6.57 25.04 13.98
CA LEU A 136 8.03 25.05 13.81
C LEU A 136 8.48 25.93 12.63
N ARG A 137 7.71 25.99 11.56
CA ARG A 137 7.98 26.82 10.40
C ARG A 137 7.81 28.31 10.71
N GLU A 138 6.76 28.68 11.46
CA GLU A 138 6.50 30.05 11.92
C GLU A 138 7.58 30.52 12.89
N ALA A 139 8.05 29.62 13.76
CA ALA A 139 9.20 29.86 14.65
C ALA A 139 10.55 29.88 13.90
N LYS A 140 10.59 29.58 12.59
CA LYS A 140 11.81 29.45 11.78
C LYS A 140 12.79 28.40 12.30
N VAL A 141 12.29 27.38 12.97
CA VAL A 141 13.08 26.32 13.60
C VAL A 141 13.01 25.04 12.74
N LYS A 142 14.18 24.39 12.63
CA LYS A 142 14.27 23.11 11.92
C LYS A 142 13.56 21.99 12.72
N LYS A 143 12.79 21.21 12.01
CA LYS A 143 12.15 20.03 12.58
C LYS A 143 13.16 18.87 12.64
N ASN A 144 13.56 18.46 13.84
CA ASN A 144 14.56 17.40 14.05
C ASN A 144 13.97 16.00 14.21
N HIS A 145 12.67 15.87 14.56
CA HIS A 145 11.98 14.62 14.83
C HIS A 145 10.74 14.44 13.98
N LYS A 146 10.24 13.21 13.85
CA LYS A 146 8.91 12.97 13.26
C LYS A 146 7.85 13.59 14.17
N SER A 147 6.73 14.09 13.57
CA SER A 147 5.67 14.74 14.36
C SER A 147 5.10 13.85 15.45
N MET A 148 5.00 12.53 15.20
CA MET A 148 4.47 11.59 16.20
C MET A 148 5.44 11.35 17.35
N ASP A 149 6.76 11.44 17.12
CA ASP A 149 7.76 11.32 18.16
C ASP A 149 7.70 12.53 19.12
N LEU A 150 7.44 13.74 18.58
CA LEU A 150 7.22 14.94 19.39
C LEU A 150 5.90 14.87 20.18
N ILE A 151 4.87 14.24 19.63
CA ILE A 151 3.60 14.05 20.33
C ILE A 151 3.72 12.99 21.45
N GLY A 152 4.69 12.08 21.34
CA GLY A 152 4.99 11.09 22.36
C GLY A 152 3.98 9.96 22.48
N ALA A 153 3.03 9.83 21.51
CA ALA A 153 2.00 8.81 21.50
C ALA A 153 1.51 8.47 20.10
N SER A 154 0.89 7.29 19.95
CA SER A 154 0.20 6.92 18.72
C SER A 154 -1.06 7.78 18.50
N PRO A 155 -1.49 8.01 17.26
CA PRO A 155 -2.72 8.77 17.02
C PRO A 155 -3.97 8.13 17.64
N SER A 156 -4.03 6.79 17.77
CA SER A 156 -5.12 6.10 18.47
C SER A 156 -5.13 6.44 19.95
N PHE A 157 -3.98 6.37 20.60
CA PHE A 157 -3.87 6.76 22.01
C PHE A 157 -4.28 8.22 22.23
N VAL A 158 -3.85 9.15 21.34
CA VAL A 158 -4.26 10.56 21.44
C VAL A 158 -5.76 10.71 21.24
N MET A 159 -6.38 9.90 20.40
CA MET A 159 -7.83 9.86 20.21
C MET A 159 -8.56 9.51 21.52
N ASP A 160 -8.15 8.40 22.14
CA ASP A 160 -8.73 7.93 23.41
C ASP A 160 -8.51 8.95 24.54
N TYR A 161 -7.31 9.51 24.63
CA TYR A 161 -6.94 10.55 25.59
C TYR A 161 -7.78 11.83 25.45
N LEU A 162 -8.04 12.30 24.23
CA LEU A 162 -8.89 13.46 23.98
C LEU A 162 -10.35 13.13 24.26
N GLN A 163 -10.83 11.96 23.86
CA GLN A 163 -12.21 11.51 24.08
C GLN A 163 -12.54 11.44 25.58
N ALA A 164 -11.60 10.98 26.41
CA ALA A 164 -11.77 10.97 27.86
C ALA A 164 -11.92 12.37 28.49
N LYS A 165 -11.60 13.42 27.73
CA LYS A 165 -11.74 14.84 28.17
C LYS A 165 -12.88 15.57 27.47
N PHE A 166 -13.72 14.89 26.73
CA PHE A 166 -14.87 15.51 26.08
C PHE A 166 -15.84 16.05 27.12
N THR A 167 -16.34 17.26 26.89
CA THR A 167 -17.45 17.83 27.60
C THR A 167 -18.77 17.49 26.89
N GLU A 168 -19.89 17.74 27.52
CA GLU A 168 -21.22 17.45 26.99
C GLU A 168 -21.38 18.06 25.56
N GLY A 169 -21.86 17.23 24.62
CA GLY A 169 -22.05 17.62 23.22
C GLY A 169 -20.79 17.50 22.32
N MET A 170 -19.60 17.23 22.86
CA MET A 170 -18.42 16.95 22.05
C MET A 170 -18.46 15.53 21.50
N THR A 171 -18.26 15.37 20.19
CA THR A 171 -18.17 14.09 19.50
C THR A 171 -17.11 14.15 18.40
N TRP A 172 -16.70 12.99 17.88
CA TRP A 172 -15.76 12.97 16.76
C TRP A 172 -16.39 13.47 15.46
N GLU A 173 -17.70 13.43 15.33
CA GLU A 173 -18.45 13.94 14.16
C GLU A 173 -18.37 15.46 14.06
N ASN A 174 -18.40 16.17 15.21
CA ASN A 174 -18.30 17.63 15.23
C ASN A 174 -16.87 18.16 15.39
N TYR A 175 -15.86 17.25 15.36
CA TYR A 175 -14.45 17.64 15.40
C TYR A 175 -14.05 18.54 14.23
N GLY A 176 -13.43 19.67 14.55
CA GLY A 176 -12.92 20.65 13.59
C GLY A 176 -13.93 21.69 13.12
N GLN A 177 -15.19 21.57 13.54
CA GLN A 177 -16.24 22.59 13.37
C GLN A 177 -16.73 23.07 14.75
N GLY A 178 -17.21 22.15 15.58
CA GLY A 178 -17.71 22.46 16.92
C GLY A 178 -16.59 22.61 17.95
N TRP A 179 -15.57 21.77 17.88
CA TRP A 179 -14.41 21.80 18.78
C TRP A 179 -13.10 21.54 18.06
N HIS A 180 -12.01 21.98 18.68
CA HIS A 180 -10.64 21.84 18.16
C HIS A 180 -9.75 21.15 19.18
N VAL A 181 -8.66 20.50 18.67
CA VAL A 181 -7.53 20.14 19.54
C VAL A 181 -6.75 21.41 19.83
N ASP A 182 -6.57 21.76 21.07
CA ASP A 182 -5.82 22.94 21.52
C ASP A 182 -4.63 22.55 22.40
N HIS A 183 -3.66 23.47 22.56
CA HIS A 183 -2.57 23.29 23.51
C HIS A 183 -2.95 23.93 24.85
N ILE A 184 -2.90 23.17 25.95
CA ILE A 184 -3.17 23.68 27.30
C ILE A 184 -2.25 24.90 27.55
N LYS A 185 -0.94 24.69 27.46
CA LYS A 185 0.05 25.79 27.45
C LYS A 185 0.35 26.16 26.00
N PRO A 186 0.11 27.42 25.59
CA PRO A 186 0.27 27.87 24.22
C PRO A 186 1.69 27.67 23.67
N CYS A 187 1.81 27.41 22.36
CA CYS A 187 3.11 27.18 21.73
C CYS A 187 4.08 28.39 21.87
N CYS A 188 3.55 29.62 21.91
CA CYS A 188 4.35 30.84 22.11
C CYS A 188 5.05 30.93 23.48
N SER A 189 4.62 30.09 24.44
CA SER A 189 5.21 30.04 25.78
C SER A 189 6.42 29.10 25.89
N PHE A 190 6.86 28.50 24.78
CA PHE A 190 7.98 27.58 24.73
C PHE A 190 9.12 28.11 23.87
N ASP A 191 10.36 27.87 24.29
CA ASP A 191 11.53 28.10 23.46
C ASP A 191 11.72 26.94 22.47
N LEU A 192 11.08 27.05 21.31
CA LEU A 192 11.09 26.01 20.31
C LEU A 192 12.47 25.81 19.62
N THR A 193 13.47 26.62 19.93
CA THR A 193 14.83 26.36 19.48
C THR A 193 15.46 25.17 20.22
N LYS A 194 14.95 24.86 21.42
CA LYS A 194 15.39 23.74 22.26
C LYS A 194 14.54 22.49 22.03
N GLU A 195 15.19 21.37 21.80
CA GLU A 195 14.52 20.10 21.50
C GLU A 195 13.59 19.66 22.64
N GLU A 196 14.01 19.79 23.88
CA GLU A 196 13.21 19.43 25.06
C GLU A 196 11.96 20.29 25.19
N GLU A 197 12.02 21.56 24.81
CA GLU A 197 10.86 22.44 24.81
C GLU A 197 9.92 22.13 23.65
N GLN A 198 10.44 21.69 22.47
CA GLN A 198 9.60 21.16 21.39
C GLN A 198 8.83 19.92 21.87
N LYS A 199 9.51 18.96 22.53
CA LYS A 199 8.86 17.77 23.08
C LYS A 199 7.77 18.13 24.09
N LYS A 200 8.03 19.02 25.03
CA LYS A 200 7.03 19.48 26.00
C LYS A 200 5.86 20.19 25.34
N CYS A 201 6.11 21.06 24.37
CA CYS A 201 5.10 21.81 23.66
C CYS A 201 4.11 20.91 22.95
N PHE A 202 4.62 19.94 22.15
CA PHE A 202 3.80 19.09 21.30
C PHE A 202 3.35 17.80 21.94
N HIS A 203 3.81 17.47 23.15
CA HIS A 203 3.43 16.25 23.85
C HIS A 203 1.91 16.15 24.03
N TYR A 204 1.36 14.94 23.89
CA TYR A 204 -0.08 14.71 23.99
C TYR A 204 -0.70 15.22 25.30
N SER A 205 0.06 15.21 26.40
CA SER A 205 -0.40 15.72 27.70
C SER A 205 -0.64 17.24 27.72
N ASN A 206 -0.04 17.98 26.79
CA ASN A 206 -0.29 19.40 26.58
C ASN A 206 -1.45 19.65 25.60
N LEU A 207 -2.20 18.61 25.18
CA LEU A 207 -3.34 18.73 24.30
C LEU A 207 -4.65 18.57 25.06
N GLN A 208 -5.65 19.32 24.64
CA GLN A 208 -7.03 19.26 25.14
C GLN A 208 -8.04 19.45 24.03
N PRO A 209 -9.25 18.88 24.12
CA PRO A 209 -10.37 19.34 23.32
C PRO A 209 -10.87 20.66 23.88
N LEU A 210 -11.17 21.61 22.99
CA LEU A 210 -11.70 22.92 23.38
C LEU A 210 -12.74 23.35 22.36
N TRP A 211 -13.88 23.88 22.80
CA TRP A 211 -14.90 24.42 21.93
C TRP A 211 -14.31 25.48 20.99
N ALA A 212 -14.75 25.53 19.75
CA ALA A 212 -14.16 26.41 18.75
C ALA A 212 -14.20 27.88 19.16
N GLU A 213 -15.31 28.32 19.78
CA GLU A 213 -15.45 29.70 20.28
C GLU A 213 -14.48 29.98 21.44
N GLU A 214 -14.36 29.05 22.38
CA GLU A 214 -13.45 29.19 23.53
C GLU A 214 -11.99 29.19 23.06
N ASN A 215 -11.66 28.35 22.08
CA ASN A 215 -10.33 28.31 21.49
C ASN A 215 -9.96 29.64 20.80
N LEU A 216 -10.92 30.25 20.11
CA LEU A 216 -10.73 31.58 19.51
C LEU A 216 -10.56 32.67 20.58
N LYS A 217 -11.35 32.65 21.64
CA LYS A 217 -11.25 33.59 22.78
C LYS A 217 -9.92 33.43 23.55
N LYS A 218 -9.47 32.17 23.72
CA LYS A 218 -8.19 31.87 24.38
C LYS A 218 -7.02 32.44 23.59
N GLY A 219 -6.99 32.27 22.26
CA GLY A 219 -5.86 32.72 21.43
C GLY A 219 -4.53 32.16 21.91
N GLY A 220 -3.55 33.02 22.17
CA GLY A 220 -2.24 32.66 22.74
C GLY A 220 -2.13 32.82 24.27
N LYS A 221 -3.24 32.99 24.96
CA LYS A 221 -3.25 33.15 26.43
C LYS A 221 -3.21 31.81 27.15
N TYR A 222 -2.61 31.80 28.34
CA TYR A 222 -2.51 30.63 29.24
C TYR A 222 -3.30 30.92 30.52
#